data_d75552f53c4e82f9dbe2559e7467f38e
#
_entry.id   d75552f53c4e82f9dbe2559e7467f38e
#
_cell.length_a   1.000
_cell.length_b   1.000
_cell.length_c   1.000
_cell.angle_alpha   90.00
_cell.angle_beta   90.00
_cell.angle_gamma   90.00
#
_symmetry.space_group_name_H-M   'P 1'
#
loop_
_entity.id
_entity.type
_entity.pdbx_description
1 polymer ?
#
loop_
_entity_poly.entity_id
_entity_poly.type
_entity_poly.pdbx_seq_one_letter_code
_entity_poly.pdbx_strand_id
1 'polypeptide(L)'
;MNRVVVEEVAVAAVPAAPLGGAEVYDTYCATCHAMGVGGAPTFADVGAWAPRIAKGMDALMVSTLNGIGAMPAKGLCMSCSDDELADAVTYMVDAAQ
;
A
#
# COMPACT_ATOMS: atom_id res chain seq x y z
N MET A 1 -6.46 27.30 -27.69
CA MET A 1 -6.52 27.11 -27.04
C MET A 1 -6.45 26.89 -26.65
N ASN A 2 -6.34 26.59 -26.76
CA ASN A 2 -6.27 26.15 -26.02
C ASN A 2 -5.97 25.59 -25.62
N ARG A 3 -5.80 25.08 -25.53
CA ARG A 3 -5.53 24.36 -24.82
C ARG A 3 -5.50 23.66 -24.35
N VAL A 4 -5.43 23.57 -24.64
CA VAL A 4 -5.34 22.75 -23.90
C VAL A 4 -5.25 22.14 -23.66
N VAL A 5 -5.29 22.03 -23.93
CA VAL A 5 -5.26 21.34 -23.41
C VAL A 5 -5.05 20.70 -23.11
N VAL A 6 -4.99 20.57 -23.33
CA VAL A 6 -4.84 19.93 -22.76
C VAL A 6 -4.73 19.40 -22.34
N GLU A 7 -4.78 19.23 -22.45
CA GLU A 7 -4.68 18.78 -21.82
C GLU A 7 -4.69 18.20 -21.29
N GLU A 8 -4.81 18.13 -21.52
CA GLU A 8 -4.90 17.55 -20.90
C GLU A 8 -4.76 16.82 -20.72
N VAL A 9 -4.71 16.75 -21.12
CA VAL A 9 -4.59 16.01 -20.73
C VAL A 9 -4.30 15.41 -20.44
N ALA A 10 -4.23 15.21 -20.58
CA ALA A 10 -3.97 14.64 -20.02
C ALA A 10 -3.66 14.21 -19.57
N VAL A 11 -3.57 14.18 -19.67
CA VAL A 11 -3.34 13.77 -19.04
C VAL A 11 -3.38 13.07 -18.73
N ALA A 12 -3.48 12.65 -18.84
CA ALA A 12 -3.56 11.94 -18.52
C ALA A 12 -3.17 11.13 -18.41
N ALA A 13 -3.04 10.91 -18.68
CA ALA A 13 -2.51 10.04 -18.45
C ALA A 13 -1.65 10.03 -17.87
N VAL A 14 -1.46 10.24 -17.81
CA VAL A 14 -0.74 10.27 -17.23
C VAL A 14 -0.43 9.80 -16.37
N PRO A 15 0.10 9.79 -16.34
CA PRO A 15 0.47 9.26 -15.34
C PRO A 15 0.45 9.63 -14.37
N ALA A 16 0.69 9.86 -14.59
CA ALA A 16 0.24 9.42 -13.46
C ALA A 16 0.73 9.98 -12.20
N ALA A 17 -0.17 10.65 -11.60
CA ALA A 17 0.04 11.03 -10.22
C ALA A 17 0.16 9.75 -9.38
N PRO A 18 1.02 9.73 -8.35
CA PRO A 18 1.12 8.59 -7.44
C PRO A 18 -0.21 8.27 -6.80
N LEU A 19 -0.47 7.00 -6.58
CA LEU A 19 -1.66 6.56 -5.84
C LEU A 19 -1.49 6.91 -4.37
N GLY A 20 -2.58 7.29 -3.72
CA GLY A 20 -2.59 7.46 -2.27
C GLY A 20 -2.50 6.11 -1.56
N GLY A 21 -2.11 6.14 -0.28
CA GLY A 21 -1.99 4.93 0.53
C GLY A 21 -3.27 4.12 0.60
N ALA A 22 -4.42 4.80 0.78
CA ALA A 22 -5.71 4.14 0.82
C ALA A 22 -6.04 3.46 -0.50
N GLU A 23 -5.70 4.07 -1.63
CA GLU A 23 -5.96 3.51 -2.95
C GLU A 23 -5.11 2.27 -3.21
N VAL A 24 -3.84 2.31 -2.86
CA VAL A 24 -2.95 1.15 -2.98
C VAL A 24 -3.45 0.02 -2.09
N TYR A 25 -3.82 0.35 -0.85
CA TYR A 25 -4.39 -0.63 0.08
C TYR A 25 -5.64 -1.28 -0.54
N ASP A 26 -6.60 -0.49 -0.98
CA ASP A 26 -7.86 -1.02 -1.51
C ASP A 26 -7.66 -1.90 -2.73
N THR A 27 -6.70 -1.54 -3.58
CA THR A 27 -6.49 -2.24 -4.84
C THR A 27 -5.69 -3.52 -4.67
N TYR A 28 -4.65 -3.50 -3.82
CA TYR A 28 -3.70 -4.61 -3.74
C TYR A 28 -3.65 -5.31 -2.39
N CYS A 29 -3.74 -4.56 -1.30
CA CYS A 29 -3.50 -5.09 0.04
C CYS A 29 -4.74 -5.69 0.69
N ALA A 30 -5.90 -5.10 0.40
CA ALA A 30 -7.16 -5.49 1.05
C ALA A 30 -7.53 -6.94 0.78
N THR A 31 -7.12 -7.52 -0.33
CA THR A 31 -7.41 -8.91 -0.68
C THR A 31 -7.07 -9.85 0.48
N CYS A 32 -5.95 -9.60 1.15
CA CYS A 32 -5.52 -10.42 2.29
C CYS A 32 -5.75 -9.73 3.63
N HIS A 33 -5.47 -8.42 3.70
CA HIS A 33 -5.49 -7.70 4.98
C HIS A 33 -6.89 -7.32 5.47
N ALA A 34 -7.88 -7.30 4.60
CA ALA A 34 -9.24 -7.01 5.06
C ALA A 34 -9.82 -8.15 5.91
N MET A 35 -9.40 -9.39 5.66
CA MET A 35 -9.99 -10.56 6.32
C MET A 35 -8.95 -11.48 6.98
N GLY A 36 -7.67 -11.14 6.93
CA GLY A 36 -6.63 -11.96 7.54
C GLY A 36 -6.27 -13.20 6.76
N VAL A 37 -6.43 -13.19 5.45
CA VAL A 37 -6.11 -14.34 4.59
C VAL A 37 -4.61 -14.64 4.69
N GLY A 38 -4.28 -15.94 4.81
CA GLY A 38 -2.88 -16.37 4.87
C GLY A 38 -2.14 -15.91 6.13
N GLY A 39 -2.85 -15.56 7.18
CA GLY A 39 -2.23 -15.08 8.42
C GLY A 39 -1.88 -13.59 8.38
N ALA A 40 -2.34 -12.84 7.38
CA ALA A 40 -2.09 -11.41 7.31
C ALA A 40 -2.75 -10.70 8.49
N PRO A 41 -2.08 -9.70 9.10
CA PRO A 41 -2.73 -8.93 10.16
C PRO A 41 -3.91 -8.17 9.58
N THR A 42 -5.09 -8.37 10.19
CA THR A 42 -6.33 -7.78 9.68
C THR A 42 -6.31 -6.27 9.85
N PHE A 43 -6.85 -5.55 8.88
CA PHE A 43 -6.92 -4.10 8.90
C PHE A 43 -7.59 -3.61 10.19
N ALA A 44 -7.00 -2.60 10.83
CA ALA A 44 -7.47 -1.97 12.06
C ALA A 44 -7.44 -2.90 13.29
N ASP A 45 -6.86 -4.10 13.19
CA ASP A 45 -6.71 -4.99 14.34
C ASP A 45 -5.47 -4.59 15.14
N VAL A 46 -5.68 -3.80 16.16
CA VAL A 46 -4.62 -3.25 17.01
C VAL A 46 -3.74 -4.37 17.59
N GLY A 47 -4.36 -5.43 18.09
CA GLY A 47 -3.61 -6.54 18.69
C GLY A 47 -2.72 -7.28 17.71
N ALA A 48 -3.20 -7.51 16.49
CA ALA A 48 -2.42 -8.19 15.48
C ALA A 48 -1.28 -7.31 14.97
N TRP A 49 -1.50 -6.01 14.88
CA TRP A 49 -0.50 -5.09 14.36
C TRP A 49 0.56 -4.68 15.37
N ALA A 50 0.22 -4.66 16.68
CA ALA A 50 1.11 -4.15 17.70
C ALA A 50 2.52 -4.76 17.65
N PRO A 51 2.72 -6.09 17.62
CA PRO A 51 4.07 -6.65 17.57
C PRO A 51 4.79 -6.33 16.26
N ARG A 52 4.03 -6.12 15.18
CA ARG A 52 4.61 -5.76 13.90
C ARG A 52 5.04 -4.30 13.86
N ILE A 53 4.20 -3.41 14.38
CA ILE A 53 4.52 -1.99 14.51
C ILE A 53 5.75 -1.79 15.39
N ALA A 54 5.90 -2.59 16.43
CA ALA A 54 7.05 -2.51 17.34
C ALA A 54 8.37 -2.78 16.64
N LYS A 55 8.38 -3.46 15.50
CA LYS A 55 9.60 -3.71 14.73
C LYS A 55 10.08 -2.46 13.98
N GLY A 56 9.21 -1.47 13.79
CA GLY A 56 9.52 -0.24 13.09
C GLY A 56 9.19 -0.28 11.60
N MET A 57 9.05 0.91 11.01
CA MET A 57 8.69 1.05 9.59
C MET A 57 9.70 0.39 8.66
N ASP A 58 11.00 0.46 8.98
CA ASP A 58 12.02 -0.14 8.12
C ASP A 58 11.79 -1.65 7.96
N ALA A 59 11.49 -2.34 9.06
CA ALA A 59 11.23 -3.77 9.02
C ALA A 59 9.94 -4.08 8.26
N LEU A 60 8.90 -3.26 8.44
CA LEU A 60 7.65 -3.42 7.72
C LEU A 60 7.86 -3.22 6.21
N MET A 61 8.69 -2.27 5.84
CA MET A 61 8.99 -2.02 4.42
C MET A 61 9.80 -3.16 3.81
N VAL A 62 10.76 -3.72 4.53
CA VAL A 62 11.51 -4.89 4.05
C VAL A 62 10.56 -6.05 3.76
N SER A 63 9.62 -6.32 4.68
CA SER A 63 8.63 -7.38 4.48
C SER A 63 7.71 -7.09 3.30
N THR A 64 7.33 -5.82 3.12
CA THR A 64 6.45 -5.43 2.02
C THR A 64 7.16 -5.57 0.67
N LEU A 65 8.39 -5.11 0.59
CA LEU A 65 9.12 -5.12 -0.69
C LEU A 65 9.55 -6.52 -1.11
N ASN A 66 9.93 -7.35 -0.15
CA ASN A 66 10.45 -8.69 -0.44
C ASN A 66 9.42 -9.79 -0.28
N GLY A 67 8.32 -9.52 0.41
CA GLY A 67 7.36 -10.53 0.81
C GLY A 67 7.75 -11.20 2.12
N ILE A 68 6.78 -11.78 2.80
CA ILE A 68 7.00 -12.50 4.04
C ILE A 68 5.89 -13.55 4.21
N GLY A 69 6.28 -14.81 4.46
CA GLY A 69 5.30 -15.88 4.59
C GLY A 69 4.46 -15.99 3.33
N ALA A 70 3.14 -15.96 3.49
CA ALA A 70 2.21 -16.01 2.36
C ALA A 70 2.08 -14.67 1.63
N MET A 71 2.63 -13.58 2.18
CA MET A 71 2.55 -12.28 1.55
C MET A 71 3.52 -12.20 0.36
N PRO A 72 3.00 -11.94 -0.85
CA PRO A 72 3.89 -11.77 -2.01
C PRO A 72 4.64 -10.44 -1.95
N ALA A 73 5.75 -10.36 -2.65
CA ALA A 73 6.52 -9.13 -2.76
C ALA A 73 5.63 -8.00 -3.26
N LYS A 74 5.70 -6.84 -2.61
CA LYS A 74 4.95 -5.63 -2.97
C LYS A 74 3.44 -5.81 -2.95
N GLY A 75 2.92 -6.86 -2.31
CA GLY A 75 1.49 -7.17 -2.35
C GLY A 75 0.99 -7.36 -3.77
N LEU A 76 1.84 -7.78 -4.69
CA LEU A 76 1.61 -7.93 -6.13
C LEU A 76 1.49 -6.61 -6.89
N CYS A 77 1.66 -5.46 -6.25
CA CYS A 77 1.69 -4.18 -6.96
C CYS A 77 3.09 -3.93 -7.53
N MET A 78 3.43 -4.63 -8.59
CA MET A 78 4.78 -4.55 -9.16
C MET A 78 5.08 -3.20 -9.79
N SER A 79 4.06 -2.43 -10.13
CA SER A 79 4.21 -1.08 -10.68
C SER A 79 4.24 0.01 -9.62
N CYS A 80 4.00 -0.33 -8.35
CA CYS A 80 4.04 0.66 -7.27
C CYS A 80 5.48 1.06 -6.98
N SER A 81 5.68 2.36 -6.74
CA SER A 81 6.95 2.85 -6.22
C SER A 81 7.09 2.48 -4.74
N ASP A 82 8.30 2.55 -4.23
CA ASP A 82 8.55 2.34 -2.80
C ASP A 82 7.75 3.34 -1.96
N ASP A 83 7.62 4.59 -2.42
CA ASP A 83 6.86 5.62 -1.71
C ASP A 83 5.37 5.28 -1.68
N GLU A 84 4.81 4.79 -2.79
CA GLU A 84 3.41 4.37 -2.82
C GLU A 84 3.16 3.21 -1.86
N LEU A 85 4.08 2.26 -1.81
CA LEU A 85 3.99 1.13 -0.88
C LEU A 85 4.15 1.59 0.56
N ALA A 86 5.06 2.52 0.82
CA ALA A 86 5.24 3.09 2.16
C ALA A 86 3.98 3.81 2.63
N ASP A 87 3.31 4.53 1.74
CA ASP A 87 2.05 5.19 2.07
C ASP A 87 0.95 4.18 2.40
N ALA A 88 0.89 3.06 1.70
CA ALA A 88 -0.07 1.99 1.99
C ALA A 88 0.21 1.34 3.34
N VAL A 89 1.47 1.08 3.66
CA VAL A 89 1.86 0.51 4.95
C VAL A 89 1.52 1.49 6.07
N THR A 90 1.82 2.78 5.89
CA THR A 90 1.49 3.82 6.86
C THR A 90 -0.03 3.90 7.08
N TYR A 91 -0.81 3.79 6.02
CA TYR A 91 -2.26 3.78 6.10
C TYR A 91 -2.75 2.66 7.01
N MET A 92 -2.21 1.44 6.83
CA MET A 92 -2.58 0.30 7.67
C MET A 92 -2.10 0.45 9.11
N VAL A 93 -0.88 0.96 9.30
CA VAL A 93 -0.29 1.18 10.63
C VAL A 93 -1.11 2.21 11.41
N ASP A 94 -1.46 3.32 10.76
CA ASP A 94 -2.24 4.38 11.39
C ASP A 94 -3.62 3.89 11.81
N ALA A 95 -4.25 3.05 11.01
CA ALA A 95 -5.56 2.48 11.33
C ALA A 95 -5.52 1.54 12.54
N ALA A 96 -4.35 1.01 12.88
CA ALA A 96 -4.17 0.05 13.96
C ALA A 96 -3.58 0.68 15.23
N GLN A 97 -3.53 1.99 15.32
CA GLN A 97 -3.00 2.70 16.49
C GLN A 97 -4.03 3.49 17.25
#